data_eaf4a083a42b42a3dcc234f3d710c8c8
#
_entry.id   eaf4a083a42b42a3dcc234f3d710c8c8
#
_cell.length_a   1.000
_cell.length_b   1.000
_cell.length_c   1.000
_cell.angle_alpha   90.00
_cell.angle_beta   90.00
_cell.angle_gamma   90.00
#
_symmetry.space_group_name_H-M   'P 1'
#
loop_
_entity.id
_entity.type
_entity.pdbx_description
1 polymer ?
#
loop_
_entity_poly.entity_id
_entity_poly.type
_entity_poly.pdbx_seq_one_letter_code
_entity_poly.pdbx_strand_id
1 'polypeptide(L)'
;DALSSGPHWDPATEMTEAVQLRTYGANTDGMHFFPFSQSEREGSKRGLLVANNEYNDPGLVHNTLSYATDAMTLDRARTQQAAHGVSIAELIKPHRKGGWEVQRPSKYARRITGNTPMKISGPAAGHALMKTAADPSGMVVLGTLNNCAHGYTPWGTYLTCEENWNGYFGTNDAVLTQTPSERRYGVTRTGFGYRWHEVDPRF
;
A
#
# COMPACT_ATOMS: atom_id res chain seq x y z
N ASP A 1 -5.49 -12.17 5.01
CA ASP A 1 -4.82 -13.48 5.05
C ASP A 1 -3.55 -13.52 4.22
N ALA A 2 -2.77 -14.59 4.37
CA ALA A 2 -1.52 -14.77 3.64
C ALA A 2 -1.70 -14.77 2.13
N LEU A 3 -0.84 -14.04 1.41
CA LEU A 3 -0.83 -14.01 -0.06
C LEU A 3 -0.19 -15.27 -0.66
N SER A 4 0.88 -15.75 -0.07
CA SER A 4 1.60 -16.95 -0.53
C SER A 4 2.00 -17.83 0.65
N SER A 5 3.00 -17.43 1.40
CA SER A 5 3.46 -18.12 2.61
C SER A 5 3.46 -17.14 3.77
N GLY A 6 2.55 -17.26 4.65
CA GLY A 6 2.43 -16.38 5.82
C GLY A 6 1.29 -16.83 6.72
N PRO A 7 1.15 -16.25 7.89
CA PRO A 7 0.07 -16.59 8.79
C PRO A 7 -1.28 -16.12 8.26
N HIS A 8 -2.33 -16.76 8.72
CA HIS A 8 -3.66 -16.19 8.63
C HIS A 8 -3.77 -15.00 9.59
N TRP A 9 -4.65 -14.07 9.27
CA TRP A 9 -4.97 -12.98 10.17
C TRP A 9 -5.64 -13.53 11.44
N ASP A 10 -5.17 -13.06 12.57
CA ASP A 10 -5.70 -13.41 13.91
C ASP A 10 -6.13 -12.12 14.59
N PRO A 11 -7.43 -11.93 14.87
CA PRO A 11 -7.92 -10.73 15.53
C PRO A 11 -7.46 -10.56 16.98
N ALA A 12 -6.92 -11.60 17.58
CA ALA A 12 -6.39 -11.57 18.95
C ALA A 12 -4.92 -11.14 19.03
N THR A 13 -4.25 -11.02 17.90
CA THR A 13 -2.80 -10.74 17.85
C THR A 13 -2.54 -9.41 17.12
N GLU A 14 -1.73 -8.53 17.74
CA GLU A 14 -1.28 -7.30 17.07
C GLU A 14 -0.44 -7.68 15.85
N MET A 15 -0.76 -7.04 14.71
CA MET A 15 -0.03 -7.24 13.47
C MET A 15 1.36 -6.59 13.55
N THR A 16 2.36 -7.25 12.98
CA THR A 16 3.71 -6.69 12.82
C THR A 16 4.01 -6.39 11.34
N GLU A 17 4.99 -5.51 11.08
CA GLU A 17 5.44 -5.23 9.71
C GLU A 17 5.79 -6.52 8.96
N ALA A 18 6.58 -7.41 9.56
CA ALA A 18 7.03 -8.66 8.93
C ALA A 18 5.86 -9.59 8.53
N VAL A 19 4.79 -9.60 9.30
CA VAL A 19 3.57 -10.35 8.99
C VAL A 19 2.79 -9.61 7.90
N GLN A 20 2.57 -8.31 8.04
CA GLN A 20 1.78 -7.50 7.09
C GLN A 20 2.39 -7.50 5.68
N LEU A 21 3.70 -7.52 5.55
CA LEU A 21 4.38 -7.64 4.25
C LEU A 21 4.08 -8.94 3.49
N ARG A 22 3.55 -9.95 4.16
CA ARG A 22 3.20 -11.27 3.59
C ARG A 22 1.71 -11.54 3.56
N THR A 23 0.90 -10.63 4.09
CA THR A 23 -0.56 -10.74 4.09
C THR A 23 -1.16 -9.75 3.11
N TYR A 24 -2.41 -9.99 2.76
CA TYR A 24 -3.18 -9.05 1.94
C TYR A 24 -3.32 -7.72 2.68
N GLY A 25 -3.30 -6.60 1.97
CA GLY A 25 -3.44 -5.29 2.59
C GLY A 25 -4.86 -4.98 3.04
N ALA A 26 -5.03 -3.80 3.61
CA ALA A 26 -6.30 -3.34 4.13
C ALA A 26 -7.12 -2.56 3.09
N ASN A 27 -8.43 -2.46 3.32
CA ASN A 27 -9.37 -1.64 2.55
C ASN A 27 -9.16 -1.70 1.04
N THR A 28 -9.57 -2.85 0.47
CA THR A 28 -9.46 -3.12 -0.97
C THR A 28 -10.36 -2.18 -1.77
N ASP A 29 -9.77 -1.51 -2.76
CA ASP A 29 -10.46 -0.62 -3.69
C ASP A 29 -10.26 -1.09 -5.14
N GLY A 30 -9.82 -0.23 -6.05
CA GLY A 30 -9.67 -0.54 -7.46
C GLY A 30 -8.89 -1.83 -7.71
N MET A 31 -9.37 -2.68 -8.60
CA MET A 31 -8.73 -3.98 -8.87
C MET A 31 -8.88 -4.41 -10.32
N HIS A 32 -7.93 -5.23 -10.77
CA HIS A 32 -8.00 -5.85 -12.10
C HIS A 32 -7.50 -7.29 -12.08
N PHE A 33 -8.14 -8.14 -12.86
CA PHE A 33 -7.73 -9.52 -13.08
C PHE A 33 -6.97 -9.66 -14.40
N PHE A 34 -5.73 -10.14 -14.34
CA PHE A 34 -4.88 -10.42 -15.48
C PHE A 34 -4.86 -11.93 -15.74
N PRO A 35 -5.57 -12.43 -16.76
CA PRO A 35 -5.55 -13.86 -17.09
C PRO A 35 -4.18 -14.27 -17.62
N PHE A 36 -3.73 -15.48 -17.29
CA PHE A 36 -2.48 -16.04 -17.84
C PHE A 36 -2.59 -16.51 -19.29
N SER A 37 -3.80 -16.65 -19.79
CA SER A 37 -4.06 -17.03 -21.19
C SER A 37 -5.05 -16.07 -21.82
N GLN A 38 -4.82 -15.73 -23.07
CA GLN A 38 -5.78 -14.95 -23.88
C GLN A 38 -6.94 -15.81 -24.40
N SER A 39 -6.85 -17.13 -24.30
CA SER A 39 -7.98 -18.03 -24.56
C SER A 39 -9.04 -17.83 -23.48
N GLU A 40 -10.26 -17.51 -23.89
CA GLU A 40 -11.39 -17.32 -22.97
C GLU A 40 -11.57 -18.51 -22.01
N ARG A 41 -11.43 -19.73 -22.54
CA ARG A 41 -11.56 -20.95 -21.76
C ARG A 41 -10.47 -21.11 -20.70
N GLU A 42 -9.22 -20.84 -21.02
CA GLU A 42 -8.09 -21.01 -20.11
C GLU A 42 -7.85 -19.76 -19.25
N GLY A 43 -8.09 -18.57 -19.81
CA GLY A 43 -8.01 -17.30 -19.07
C GLY A 43 -9.01 -17.20 -17.93
N SER A 44 -10.17 -17.87 -18.06
CA SER A 44 -11.17 -17.94 -16.99
C SER A 44 -10.85 -18.93 -15.87
N LYS A 45 -9.66 -19.55 -15.87
CA LYS A 45 -9.27 -20.56 -14.88
C LYS A 45 -8.11 -20.15 -13.99
N ARG A 46 -7.25 -19.23 -14.44
CA ARG A 46 -6.05 -18.86 -13.73
C ARG A 46 -5.55 -17.47 -14.15
N GLY A 47 -5.13 -16.67 -13.19
CA GLY A 47 -4.55 -15.35 -13.44
C GLY A 47 -4.12 -14.66 -12.17
N LEU A 48 -3.76 -13.39 -12.30
CA LEU A 48 -3.40 -12.54 -11.19
C LEU A 48 -4.54 -11.56 -10.89
N LEU A 49 -5.00 -11.54 -9.67
CA LEU A 49 -5.78 -10.43 -9.13
C LEU A 49 -4.80 -9.40 -8.57
N VAL A 50 -4.84 -8.21 -9.12
CA VAL A 50 -4.10 -7.05 -8.64
C VAL A 50 -5.11 -6.08 -8.06
N ALA A 51 -4.90 -5.68 -6.81
CA ALA A 51 -5.87 -4.85 -6.11
C ALA A 51 -5.18 -3.79 -5.25
N ASN A 52 -5.72 -2.58 -5.28
CA ASN A 52 -5.34 -1.50 -4.40
C ASN A 52 -5.70 -1.82 -2.96
N ASN A 53 -4.84 -1.43 -2.04
CA ASN A 53 -5.10 -1.39 -0.61
C ASN A 53 -4.98 0.08 -0.18
N GLU A 54 -6.12 0.73 -0.07
CA GLU A 54 -6.21 2.18 0.00
C GLU A 54 -5.68 2.74 1.32
N TYR A 55 -6.34 2.41 2.42
CA TYR A 55 -5.98 2.89 3.75
C TYR A 55 -6.05 1.75 4.77
N ASN A 56 -5.76 2.00 6.03
CA ASN A 56 -6.00 1.04 7.10
C ASN A 56 -6.71 1.70 8.27
N ASP A 57 -7.37 0.87 9.07
CA ASP A 57 -7.84 1.24 10.40
C ASP A 57 -6.76 0.86 11.42
N PRO A 58 -6.09 1.84 12.05
CA PRO A 58 -5.04 1.54 13.02
C PRO A 58 -5.51 0.73 14.22
N GLY A 59 -6.78 0.90 14.64
CA GLY A 59 -7.36 0.13 15.72
C GLY A 59 -7.44 -1.36 15.40
N LEU A 60 -7.83 -1.71 14.16
CA LEU A 60 -7.87 -3.09 13.69
C LEU A 60 -6.47 -3.68 13.47
N VAL A 61 -5.55 -2.90 12.88
CA VAL A 61 -4.18 -3.35 12.62
C VAL A 61 -3.44 -3.65 13.93
N HIS A 62 -3.62 -2.82 14.95
CA HIS A 62 -2.92 -2.95 16.23
C HIS A 62 -3.75 -3.59 17.34
N ASN A 63 -4.95 -4.06 17.01
CA ASN A 63 -5.88 -4.68 17.96
C ASN A 63 -6.09 -3.82 19.22
N THR A 64 -6.35 -2.54 19.04
CA THR A 64 -6.52 -1.58 20.13
C THR A 64 -7.68 -0.61 19.88
N LEU A 65 -8.39 -0.24 20.93
CA LEU A 65 -9.38 0.84 20.91
C LEU A 65 -8.78 2.20 21.31
N SER A 66 -7.52 2.21 21.74
CA SER A 66 -6.85 3.38 22.31
C SER A 66 -5.75 3.94 21.40
N TYR A 67 -5.76 3.62 20.12
CA TYR A 67 -4.70 4.02 19.18
C TYR A 67 -4.32 5.50 19.27
N ALA A 68 -5.28 6.39 19.43
CA ALA A 68 -5.05 7.83 19.52
C ALA A 68 -4.17 8.23 20.72
N THR A 69 -4.16 7.44 21.79
CA THR A 69 -3.44 7.68 23.04
C THR A 69 -2.31 6.68 23.33
N ASP A 70 -2.30 5.56 22.60
CA ASP A 70 -1.24 4.56 22.72
C ASP A 70 0.12 5.15 22.30
N ALA A 71 1.20 4.60 22.83
CA ALA A 71 2.53 4.96 22.39
C ALA A 71 2.72 4.63 20.90
N MET A 72 3.08 5.66 20.10
CA MET A 72 3.44 5.45 18.71
C MET A 72 4.88 4.92 18.62
N THR A 73 5.08 3.87 17.84
CA THR A 73 6.41 3.29 17.60
C THR A 73 6.69 3.20 16.11
N LEU A 74 7.96 3.13 15.75
CA LEU A 74 8.34 2.97 14.33
C LEU A 74 7.81 1.65 13.75
N ASP A 75 7.77 0.57 14.54
CA ASP A 75 7.21 -0.71 14.09
C ASP A 75 5.71 -0.59 13.78
N ARG A 76 4.94 0.11 14.62
CA ARG A 76 3.52 0.41 14.35
C ARG A 76 3.35 1.22 13.08
N ALA A 77 4.14 2.27 12.87
CA ALA A 77 4.11 3.04 11.62
C ALA A 77 4.43 2.16 10.41
N ARG A 78 5.48 1.35 10.48
CA ARG A 78 5.87 0.44 9.40
C ARG A 78 4.82 -0.62 9.11
N THR A 79 4.18 -1.16 10.14
CA THR A 79 3.06 -2.12 9.98
C THR A 79 1.90 -1.49 9.20
N GLN A 80 1.52 -0.27 9.55
CA GLN A 80 0.46 0.47 8.83
C GLN A 80 0.88 0.79 7.39
N GLN A 81 2.10 1.26 7.17
CA GLN A 81 2.64 1.52 5.83
C GLN A 81 2.67 0.24 4.99
N ALA A 82 2.92 -0.91 5.60
CA ALA A 82 2.86 -2.22 4.93
C ALA A 82 1.43 -2.68 4.62
N ALA A 83 0.41 -2.16 5.31
CA ALA A 83 -1.00 -2.47 5.02
C ALA A 83 -1.53 -1.74 3.78
N HIS A 84 -0.88 -0.65 3.35
CA HIS A 84 -1.21 0.13 2.16
C HIS A 84 -0.62 -0.45 0.87
N GLY A 85 -1.01 0.15 -0.25
CA GLY A 85 -0.39 -0.04 -1.56
C GLY A 85 -1.13 -1.03 -2.44
N VAL A 86 -0.46 -2.06 -2.95
CA VAL A 86 -1.05 -3.02 -3.91
C VAL A 86 -0.77 -4.45 -3.49
N SER A 87 -1.80 -5.28 -3.52
CA SER A 87 -1.70 -6.73 -3.34
C SER A 87 -1.78 -7.42 -4.68
N ILE A 88 -0.89 -8.37 -4.95
CA ILE A 88 -0.94 -9.25 -6.11
C ILE A 88 -1.14 -10.68 -5.62
N ALA A 89 -2.28 -11.28 -5.95
CA ALA A 89 -2.64 -12.65 -5.61
C ALA A 89 -2.82 -13.48 -6.87
N GLU A 90 -2.29 -14.69 -6.89
CA GLU A 90 -2.59 -15.65 -7.93
C GLU A 90 -3.91 -16.36 -7.60
N LEU A 91 -4.85 -16.31 -8.52
CA LEU A 91 -6.13 -16.99 -8.42
C LEU A 91 -6.20 -18.16 -9.40
N ILE A 92 -6.75 -19.26 -8.91
CA ILE A 92 -7.06 -20.45 -9.71
C ILE A 92 -8.52 -20.82 -9.55
N LYS A 93 -9.07 -21.47 -10.57
CA LYS A 93 -10.38 -22.10 -10.53
C LYS A 93 -10.23 -23.59 -10.78
N PRO A 94 -10.00 -24.39 -9.72
CA PRO A 94 -9.64 -25.81 -9.88
C PRO A 94 -10.77 -26.64 -10.48
N HIS A 95 -12.02 -26.23 -10.26
CA HIS A 95 -13.20 -26.93 -10.79
C HIS A 95 -14.11 -25.99 -11.56
N ARG A 96 -14.68 -26.49 -12.70
CA ARG A 96 -15.54 -25.68 -13.58
C ARG A 96 -16.74 -25.06 -12.87
N LYS A 97 -17.30 -25.74 -11.87
CA LYS A 97 -18.47 -25.29 -11.09
C LYS A 97 -18.06 -24.74 -9.70
N GLY A 98 -16.77 -24.74 -9.37
CA GLY A 98 -16.26 -24.24 -8.10
C GLY A 98 -16.02 -22.73 -8.10
N GLY A 99 -15.74 -22.18 -6.93
CA GLY A 99 -15.28 -20.80 -6.73
C GLY A 99 -13.84 -20.59 -7.19
N TRP A 100 -13.40 -19.34 -7.12
CA TRP A 100 -11.99 -18.98 -7.23
C TRP A 100 -11.28 -19.25 -5.91
N GLU A 101 -10.04 -19.69 -5.99
CA GLU A 101 -9.19 -19.96 -4.84
C GLU A 101 -7.86 -19.23 -5.01
N VAL A 102 -7.29 -18.78 -3.89
CA VAL A 102 -5.94 -18.21 -3.88
C VAL A 102 -4.93 -19.34 -3.96
N GLN A 103 -4.10 -19.32 -4.99
CA GLN A 103 -3.00 -20.29 -5.14
C GLN A 103 -1.91 -20.00 -4.10
N ARG A 104 -1.66 -20.96 -3.22
CA ARG A 104 -0.63 -20.89 -2.19
C ARG A 104 0.18 -22.19 -2.14
N PRO A 105 1.52 -22.13 -2.17
CA PRO A 105 2.35 -20.94 -2.45
C PRO A 105 2.25 -20.49 -3.90
N SER A 106 2.59 -19.21 -4.16
CA SER A 106 2.69 -18.65 -5.50
C SER A 106 3.93 -17.78 -5.63
N LYS A 107 4.69 -17.99 -6.71
CA LYS A 107 5.86 -17.14 -7.05
C LYS A 107 5.48 -15.73 -7.52
N TYR A 108 4.22 -15.52 -7.84
CA TYR A 108 3.70 -14.23 -8.32
C TYR A 108 3.13 -13.38 -7.19
N ALA A 109 2.75 -14.02 -6.09
CA ALA A 109 2.16 -13.32 -4.95
C ALA A 109 3.18 -12.36 -4.32
N ARG A 110 2.81 -11.09 -4.20
CA ARG A 110 3.67 -10.05 -3.62
C ARG A 110 2.89 -8.83 -3.18
N ARG A 111 3.53 -8.03 -2.35
CA ARG A 111 3.05 -6.73 -1.91
C ARG A 111 3.91 -5.62 -2.51
N ILE A 112 3.25 -4.55 -2.92
CA ILE A 112 3.82 -3.22 -3.10
C ILE A 112 3.21 -2.37 -1.99
N THR A 113 4.04 -1.69 -1.21
CA THR A 113 3.60 -1.03 0.03
C THR A 113 4.07 0.42 0.07
N GLY A 114 3.70 1.15 1.10
CA GLY A 114 4.20 2.51 1.32
C GLY A 114 5.73 2.66 1.43
N ASN A 115 6.48 1.53 1.51
CA ASN A 115 7.94 1.50 1.62
C ASN A 115 8.64 0.81 0.43
N THR A 116 7.90 0.43 -0.61
CA THR A 116 8.51 -0.20 -1.79
C THR A 116 9.28 0.83 -2.62
N PRO A 117 10.57 0.62 -2.90
CA PRO A 117 11.31 1.51 -3.79
C PRO A 117 10.77 1.47 -5.21
N MET A 118 10.46 2.64 -5.76
CA MET A 118 9.95 2.81 -7.11
C MET A 118 10.85 3.73 -7.92
N LYS A 119 11.09 3.36 -9.17
CA LYS A 119 11.85 4.18 -10.10
C LYS A 119 11.00 5.34 -10.63
N ILE A 120 11.51 6.55 -10.49
CA ILE A 120 10.96 7.72 -11.16
C ILE A 120 11.42 7.72 -12.62
N SER A 121 10.49 7.92 -13.55
CA SER A 121 10.77 7.99 -14.99
C SER A 121 10.05 9.18 -15.63
N GLY A 122 10.37 9.45 -16.91
CA GLY A 122 9.82 10.58 -17.63
C GLY A 122 10.58 11.89 -17.38
N PRO A 123 10.07 13.04 -17.88
CA PRO A 123 10.81 14.31 -17.90
C PRO A 123 11.07 14.91 -16.51
N ALA A 124 10.35 14.50 -15.48
CA ALA A 124 10.53 14.97 -14.12
C ALA A 124 11.63 14.18 -13.34
N ALA A 125 12.12 13.06 -13.89
CA ALA A 125 13.14 12.25 -13.22
C ALA A 125 14.41 13.08 -12.98
N GLY A 126 14.89 13.08 -11.73
CA GLY A 126 16.08 13.86 -11.33
C GLY A 126 15.85 15.36 -11.14
N HIS A 127 14.63 15.87 -11.35
CA HIS A 127 14.32 17.28 -11.11
C HIS A 127 14.53 17.65 -9.64
N ALA A 128 14.88 18.89 -9.36
CA ALA A 128 15.17 19.35 -8.00
C ALA A 128 14.04 19.06 -6.99
N LEU A 129 12.77 19.20 -7.41
CA LEU A 129 11.60 18.91 -6.58
C LEU A 129 11.37 17.41 -6.32
N MET A 130 12.06 16.51 -7.04
CA MET A 130 12.00 15.07 -6.81
C MET A 130 13.09 14.57 -5.86
N LYS A 131 14.03 15.42 -5.50
CA LYS A 131 15.14 15.07 -4.61
C LYS A 131 14.69 15.12 -3.16
N THR A 132 15.06 14.08 -2.41
CA THR A 132 14.82 13.98 -0.98
C THR A 132 16.13 13.68 -0.24
N ALA A 133 16.13 13.77 1.08
CA ALA A 133 17.27 13.36 1.89
C ALA A 133 17.60 11.87 1.69
N ALA A 134 16.59 11.04 1.48
CA ALA A 134 16.75 9.60 1.21
C ALA A 134 17.22 9.29 -0.20
N ASP A 135 16.88 10.14 -1.17
CA ASP A 135 17.34 10.03 -2.56
C ASP A 135 17.74 11.39 -3.14
N PRO A 136 18.99 11.83 -2.94
CA PRO A 136 19.50 13.08 -3.51
C PRO A 136 19.53 13.10 -5.04
N SER A 137 19.41 11.94 -5.70
CA SER A 137 19.37 11.87 -7.17
C SER A 137 18.01 12.26 -7.74
N GLY A 138 16.93 12.11 -6.99
CA GLY A 138 15.55 12.31 -7.45
C GLY A 138 15.08 11.26 -8.46
N MET A 139 15.63 10.04 -8.39
CA MET A 139 15.34 8.93 -9.30
C MET A 139 14.55 7.81 -8.66
N VAL A 140 14.42 7.80 -7.34
CA VAL A 140 13.72 6.77 -6.57
C VAL A 140 12.75 7.42 -5.58
N VAL A 141 11.58 6.85 -5.44
CA VAL A 141 10.61 7.22 -4.42
C VAL A 141 10.12 5.96 -3.71
N LEU A 142 9.80 6.07 -2.43
CA LEU A 142 9.13 5.00 -1.69
C LEU A 142 7.62 5.20 -1.79
N GLY A 143 6.91 4.19 -2.17
CA GLY A 143 5.46 4.25 -2.32
C GLY A 143 4.88 2.86 -2.53
N THR A 144 3.60 2.74 -2.47
CA THR A 144 2.59 3.79 -2.70
C THR A 144 1.58 3.80 -1.53
N LEU A 145 0.87 4.92 -1.38
CA LEU A 145 -0.09 5.14 -0.29
C LEU A 145 -1.43 5.61 -0.84
N ASN A 146 -2.52 5.26 -0.16
CA ASN A 146 -3.88 5.69 -0.45
C ASN A 146 -4.28 5.44 -1.92
N ASN A 147 -4.03 4.24 -2.41
CA ASN A 147 -4.32 3.86 -3.78
C ASN A 147 -5.81 3.58 -3.95
N CYS A 148 -6.52 4.47 -4.63
CA CYS A 148 -7.95 4.39 -4.87
C CYS A 148 -8.24 3.92 -6.29
N ALA A 149 -8.19 4.82 -7.26
CA ALA A 149 -8.45 4.49 -8.66
C ALA A 149 -7.38 3.59 -9.27
N HIS A 150 -7.81 2.76 -10.23
CA HIS A 150 -6.91 1.91 -11.00
C HIS A 150 -7.20 2.01 -12.50
N GLY A 151 -6.25 1.52 -13.26
CA GLY A 151 -6.38 1.26 -14.69
C GLY A 151 -5.42 0.17 -15.13
N TYR A 152 -5.45 -0.17 -16.39
CA TYR A 152 -4.49 -1.11 -16.98
C TYR A 152 -4.23 -0.75 -18.44
N THR A 153 -3.04 -1.10 -18.91
CA THR A 153 -2.65 -0.88 -20.30
C THR A 153 -2.96 -2.10 -21.15
N PRO A 154 -3.11 -1.93 -22.48
CA PRO A 154 -3.30 -3.07 -23.39
C PRO A 154 -2.15 -4.09 -23.37
N TRP A 155 -0.96 -3.69 -22.94
CA TRP A 155 0.20 -4.56 -22.81
C TRP A 155 0.38 -5.17 -21.41
N GLY A 156 -0.64 -5.08 -20.53
CA GLY A 156 -0.68 -5.80 -19.26
C GLY A 156 0.03 -5.12 -18.10
N THR A 157 0.16 -3.79 -18.09
CA THR A 157 0.64 -3.03 -16.95
C THR A 157 -0.53 -2.54 -16.10
N TYR A 158 -0.50 -2.78 -14.80
CA TYR A 158 -1.44 -2.21 -13.85
C TYR A 158 -1.05 -0.75 -13.55
N LEU A 159 -2.03 0.13 -13.50
CA LEU A 159 -1.89 1.54 -13.14
C LEU A 159 -2.67 1.79 -11.86
N THR A 160 -2.13 2.59 -10.96
CA THR A 160 -2.79 2.98 -9.72
C THR A 160 -2.51 4.43 -9.40
N CYS A 161 -3.43 5.09 -8.72
CA CYS A 161 -3.36 6.50 -8.37
C CYS A 161 -3.45 6.67 -6.87
N GLU A 162 -2.60 7.50 -6.30
CA GLU A 162 -2.68 7.94 -4.91
C GLU A 162 -3.75 9.02 -4.76
N GLU A 163 -4.56 8.91 -3.71
CA GLU A 163 -5.53 9.90 -3.28
C GLU A 163 -5.21 10.32 -1.84
N ASN A 164 -5.70 11.45 -1.38
CA ASN A 164 -5.63 11.90 0.02
C ASN A 164 -4.27 11.73 0.73
N TRP A 165 -3.18 11.63 -0.01
CA TRP A 165 -1.83 11.37 0.50
C TRP A 165 -1.38 12.41 1.54
N ASN A 166 -1.92 13.64 1.48
CA ASN A 166 -1.66 14.72 2.44
C ASN A 166 -2.02 14.33 3.88
N GLY A 167 -2.95 13.40 4.07
CA GLY A 167 -3.40 12.95 5.37
C GLY A 167 -2.39 12.09 6.14
N TYR A 168 -1.33 11.61 5.48
CA TYR A 168 -0.26 10.83 6.12
C TYR A 168 0.85 11.69 6.71
N PHE A 169 0.93 12.97 6.30
CA PHE A 169 1.95 13.91 6.74
C PHE A 169 1.50 14.74 7.95
N GLY A 170 2.44 15.11 8.78
CA GLY A 170 2.19 15.94 9.95
C GLY A 170 3.46 16.60 10.48
N THR A 171 3.38 17.21 11.65
CA THR A 171 4.54 17.75 12.34
C THR A 171 4.38 17.71 13.86
N ASN A 172 5.48 17.48 14.55
CA ASN A 172 5.56 17.59 16.00
C ASN A 172 5.68 19.05 16.49
N ASP A 173 5.88 19.99 15.59
CA ASP A 173 5.95 21.41 15.93
C ASP A 173 4.60 21.92 16.47
N ALA A 174 4.66 22.80 17.45
CA ALA A 174 3.45 23.39 18.01
C ALA A 174 2.65 24.21 16.98
N VAL A 175 3.36 24.76 15.98
CA VAL A 175 2.76 25.54 14.90
C VAL A 175 3.26 24.99 13.56
N LEU A 176 2.33 24.63 12.69
CA LEU A 176 2.65 24.24 11.32
C LEU A 176 2.93 25.48 10.45
N THR A 177 4.15 25.60 9.96
CA THR A 177 4.51 26.60 8.94
C THR A 177 4.45 25.95 7.55
N GLN A 178 3.40 26.26 6.80
CA GLN A 178 3.18 25.67 5.48
C GLN A 178 3.83 26.49 4.38
N THR A 179 4.48 25.82 3.44
CA THR A 179 4.79 26.36 2.11
C THR A 179 3.48 26.57 1.30
N PRO A 180 3.50 27.39 0.22
CA PRO A 180 2.34 27.52 -0.66
C PRO A 180 1.84 26.18 -1.24
N SER A 181 2.74 25.24 -1.53
CA SER A 181 2.40 23.92 -2.03
C SER A 181 1.70 23.06 -0.98
N GLU A 182 2.24 23.00 0.23
CA GLU A 182 1.64 22.25 1.35
C GLU A 182 0.24 22.76 1.69
N ARG A 183 0.07 24.09 1.67
CA ARG A 183 -1.26 24.71 1.85
C ARG A 183 -2.21 24.34 0.75
N ARG A 184 -1.75 24.37 -0.52
CA ARG A 184 -2.56 23.97 -1.67
C ARG A 184 -3.04 22.52 -1.57
N TYR A 185 -2.18 21.63 -1.10
CA TYR A 185 -2.49 20.21 -0.97
C TYR A 185 -3.15 19.84 0.37
N GLY A 186 -3.37 20.79 1.25
CA GLY A 186 -4.10 20.58 2.49
C GLY A 186 -3.33 19.78 3.54
N VAL A 187 -2.00 19.88 3.56
CA VAL A 187 -1.20 19.29 4.64
C VAL A 187 -1.55 19.98 5.95
N THR A 188 -1.87 19.23 6.97
CA THR A 188 -2.25 19.74 8.29
C THR A 188 -1.24 19.28 9.36
N ARG A 189 -1.31 19.85 10.56
CA ARG A 189 -0.40 19.50 11.65
C ARG A 189 -0.47 18.02 12.06
N THR A 190 -1.65 17.42 12.00
CA THR A 190 -1.91 16.05 12.48
C THR A 190 -2.31 15.08 11.38
N GLY A 191 -2.38 15.53 10.13
CA GLY A 191 -2.87 14.73 9.04
C GLY A 191 -4.26 14.14 9.32
N PHE A 192 -4.47 12.88 8.99
CA PHE A 192 -5.69 12.12 9.31
C PHE A 192 -5.55 11.28 10.59
N GLY A 193 -4.56 11.59 11.44
CA GLY A 193 -4.38 10.93 12.72
C GLY A 193 -3.56 9.63 12.68
N TYR A 194 -2.88 9.35 11.59
CA TYR A 194 -1.95 8.21 11.49
C TYR A 194 -0.72 8.35 12.38
N ARG A 195 -0.32 9.58 12.72
CA ARG A 195 0.76 9.86 13.67
C ARG A 195 2.15 9.36 13.25
N TRP A 196 2.35 9.03 11.98
CA TRP A 196 3.64 8.50 11.50
C TRP A 196 4.78 9.51 11.65
N HIS A 197 4.50 10.80 11.50
CA HIS A 197 5.46 11.89 11.71
C HIS A 197 6.08 11.93 13.12
N GLU A 198 5.46 11.29 14.11
CA GLU A 198 6.01 11.22 15.47
C GLU A 198 7.28 10.35 15.55
N VAL A 199 7.42 9.38 14.64
CA VAL A 199 8.45 8.33 14.71
C VAL A 199 9.18 8.06 13.37
N ASP A 200 8.64 8.54 12.25
CA ASP A 200 9.22 8.38 10.91
C ASP A 200 9.42 9.76 10.27
N PRO A 201 10.65 10.25 10.15
CA PRO A 201 10.95 11.60 9.65
C PRO A 201 10.62 11.80 8.16
N ARG A 202 10.11 10.76 7.47
CA ARG A 202 9.61 10.85 6.09
C ARG A 202 8.22 11.51 6.03
N PHE A 203 7.50 11.49 7.10
CA PHE A 203 6.14 11.96 7.23
C PHE A 203 6.06 13.15 8.22
#